data_9329831183bc14c2dbc83b2c346657f6
#
_entry.id   9329831183bc14c2dbc83b2c346657f6
#
_cell.length_a   1.000
_cell.length_b   1.000
_cell.length_c   1.000
_cell.angle_alpha   90.00
_cell.angle_beta   90.00
_cell.angle_gamma   90.00
#
_symmetry.space_group_name_H-M   'P 1'
#
loop_
_entity.id
_entity.type
_entity.pdbx_description
1 polymer ?
#
loop_
_entity_poly.entity_id
_entity_poly.type
_entity_poly.pdbx_seq_one_letter_code
_entity_poly.pdbx_strand_id
1 'polypeptide(L)'
;MTAVPHNPGRDRSRRQVLVTGLAASTLLATNALPSPATAAAGPARHTSLPKAVLPKAVLPRPTGPFAVGTVALHLVDRSRTEPWVPGTSAHRELMVSLWYPARPGGAARAVPQMTAAAAAHFGSAEGAAAMNLRMAPGSVDWGATLTHAYRDAPVDRRAGRLPVVLYSPGLGDPRTWNTALVEDLASRGYAVVTVDHTHEATEVEFPDGRLATMRIFDGAPPTDPAAISALLEKVVAVRVADTRFVLDELARLNRTRFGGELDLRRVGVFGQSAGGFTAAQTMHDDRRFLAGINMDGEMDYVGGREPDGTHLSSVALDGLDRPLLLMGTGSEGSGDYRRQPSWAAFWANTGGWKADVTLTGSRHASYTDAEALLPRLARQGAVPDGGLAAVVGTVPPGRALAANRAYVASFFDRWLRGRDDQLLDGPSERFPEMVFAR
;
A
#
# COMPACT_ATOMS: atom_id res chain seq x y z
N MET A 1 33.18 -63.15 5.75
CA MET A 1 34.29 -62.61 5.00
C MET A 1 33.75 -62.10 3.71
N THR A 2 33.69 -60.85 3.54
CA THR A 2 34.17 -59.91 2.57
C THR A 2 33.44 -58.58 2.77
N ALA A 3 34.22 -57.61 3.19
CA ALA A 3 33.78 -56.24 3.40
C ALA A 3 33.60 -55.52 2.06
N VAL A 4 32.58 -54.64 1.94
CA VAL A 4 32.40 -53.71 0.86
C VAL A 4 32.71 -52.31 1.38
N PRO A 5 33.50 -51.49 0.70
CA PRO A 5 34.02 -50.22 1.20
C PRO A 5 33.00 -49.10 1.13
N HIS A 6 33.04 -48.31 2.15
CA HIS A 6 32.32 -47.05 2.31
C HIS A 6 32.92 -45.96 1.40
N ASN A 7 32.11 -45.31 0.59
CA ASN A 7 32.52 -44.16 -0.26
C ASN A 7 31.92 -42.88 0.31
N PRO A 8 32.71 -41.96 0.89
CA PRO A 8 32.23 -40.66 1.36
C PRO A 8 32.46 -39.62 0.25
N GLY A 9 31.40 -39.15 -0.39
CA GLY A 9 31.55 -38.04 -1.28
C GLY A 9 30.34 -37.75 -2.15
N ARG A 10 29.35 -37.09 -1.57
CA ARG A 10 28.45 -36.14 -2.29
C ARG A 10 27.50 -35.50 -1.30
N ASP A 11 28.06 -34.59 -0.53
CA ASP A 11 27.26 -33.57 0.13
C ASP A 11 27.70 -32.21 -0.44
N ARG A 12 26.72 -31.42 -0.85
CA ARG A 12 26.71 -29.96 -1.05
C ARG A 12 25.93 -29.55 -2.30
N SER A 13 24.62 -29.53 -2.17
CA SER A 13 23.83 -28.48 -2.80
C SER A 13 22.82 -27.95 -1.79
N ARG A 14 23.29 -27.14 -0.86
CA ARG A 14 22.41 -26.27 -0.09
C ARG A 14 21.83 -25.25 -1.07
N ARG A 15 20.61 -25.48 -1.48
CA ARG A 15 19.78 -24.48 -2.14
C ARG A 15 19.62 -23.34 -1.13
N GLN A 16 20.21 -22.19 -1.46
CA GLN A 16 19.82 -20.94 -0.85
C GLN A 16 18.36 -20.69 -1.21
N VAL A 17 17.46 -20.98 -0.28
CA VAL A 17 16.08 -20.50 -0.32
C VAL A 17 16.16 -19.01 0.05
N LEU A 18 15.98 -18.13 -0.94
CA LEU A 18 15.83 -16.71 -0.70
C LEU A 18 14.50 -16.50 0.04
N VAL A 19 14.62 -16.07 1.28
CA VAL A 19 13.50 -15.68 2.15
C VAL A 19 12.99 -14.33 1.67
N THR A 20 11.79 -14.28 1.11
CA THR A 20 11.02 -13.06 0.87
C THR A 20 10.00 -12.88 1.99
N GLY A 21 10.46 -12.35 3.10
CA GLY A 21 9.56 -11.88 4.16
C GLY A 21 9.29 -10.38 4.01
N LEU A 22 8.19 -9.91 4.60
CA LEU A 22 7.70 -8.53 4.64
C LEU A 22 8.78 -7.46 4.46
N ALA A 23 8.43 -6.28 3.95
CA ALA A 23 9.27 -5.09 3.73
C ALA A 23 10.34 -4.76 4.83
N ALA A 24 10.32 -5.44 5.97
CA ALA A 24 11.39 -5.42 6.97
C ALA A 24 12.73 -5.97 6.47
N SER A 25 12.74 -6.87 5.49
CA SER A 25 14.00 -7.42 4.94
C SER A 25 14.70 -6.50 3.95
N THR A 26 14.04 -5.46 3.44
CA THR A 26 14.65 -4.43 2.61
C THR A 26 15.34 -3.32 3.42
N LEU A 27 15.03 -3.20 4.72
CA LEU A 27 15.62 -2.20 5.63
C LEU A 27 17.03 -2.57 6.12
N LEU A 28 17.52 -3.79 5.91
CA LEU A 28 18.79 -4.27 6.49
C LEU A 28 19.99 -4.25 5.53
N ALA A 29 19.87 -3.78 4.30
CA ALA A 29 20.99 -3.65 3.38
C ALA A 29 21.65 -2.26 3.53
N THR A 30 22.38 -2.04 4.63
CA THR A 30 23.34 -0.93 4.74
C THR A 30 24.56 -1.25 3.87
N ASN A 31 24.53 -0.89 2.59
CA ASN A 31 25.76 -0.79 1.80
C ASN A 31 26.50 0.48 2.19
N ALA A 32 27.59 0.33 2.95
CA ALA A 32 28.56 1.38 3.14
C ALA A 32 29.10 1.83 1.78
N LEU A 33 28.79 3.06 1.38
CA LEU A 33 29.42 3.69 0.22
C LEU A 33 30.87 4.01 0.55
N PRO A 34 31.83 3.79 -0.37
CA PRO A 34 33.20 4.23 -0.14
C PRO A 34 33.27 5.76 -0.11
N SER A 35 33.95 6.30 0.88
CA SER A 35 34.21 7.73 0.98
C SER A 35 34.99 8.26 -0.23
N PRO A 36 34.57 9.37 -0.85
CA PRO A 36 35.35 9.98 -1.92
C PRO A 36 36.62 10.64 -1.38
N ALA A 37 37.75 10.35 -2.00
CA ALA A 37 39.01 10.99 -1.73
C ALA A 37 38.94 12.50 -1.99
N THR A 38 39.35 13.31 -1.03
CA THR A 38 39.42 14.76 -1.14
C THR A 38 40.54 15.17 -2.14
N ALA A 39 40.14 15.62 -3.33
CA ALA A 39 41.00 16.35 -4.24
C ALA A 39 40.80 17.85 -4.00
N ALA A 40 41.88 18.56 -3.69
CA ALA A 40 41.86 20.00 -3.49
C ALA A 40 41.55 20.71 -4.82
N ALA A 41 40.45 21.45 -4.87
CA ALA A 41 40.03 22.26 -6.01
C ALA A 41 40.39 23.73 -5.76
N GLY A 42 41.09 24.33 -6.73
CA GLY A 42 41.35 25.78 -6.81
C GLY A 42 40.04 26.56 -7.08
N PRO A 43 40.06 27.92 -6.99
CA PRO A 43 38.84 28.74 -7.03
C PRO A 43 38.17 28.69 -8.41
N ALA A 44 37.05 28.01 -8.49
CA ALA A 44 36.20 27.98 -9.68
C ALA A 44 35.26 29.21 -9.71
N ARG A 45 35.28 29.91 -10.84
CA ARG A 45 34.32 30.97 -11.13
C ARG A 45 32.88 30.36 -11.11
N HIS A 46 32.05 30.87 -10.23
CA HIS A 46 30.62 30.51 -10.17
C HIS A 46 29.91 31.03 -11.42
N THR A 47 29.90 30.26 -12.49
CA THR A 47 28.81 30.33 -13.49
C THR A 47 27.65 29.54 -12.93
N SER A 48 26.55 30.20 -12.58
CA SER A 48 25.30 29.55 -12.20
C SER A 48 24.82 28.69 -13.38
N LEU A 49 25.01 27.37 -13.30
CA LEU A 49 24.39 26.43 -14.22
C LEU A 49 22.86 26.62 -14.15
N PRO A 50 22.13 26.55 -15.28
CA PRO A 50 20.68 26.60 -15.23
C PRO A 50 20.20 25.47 -14.31
N LYS A 51 19.30 25.81 -13.38
CA LYS A 51 18.72 24.84 -12.44
C LYS A 51 18.10 23.70 -13.27
N ALA A 52 18.66 22.51 -13.19
CA ALA A 52 18.18 21.36 -13.94
C ALA A 52 16.69 21.16 -13.63
N VAL A 53 15.87 21.07 -14.65
CA VAL A 53 14.43 20.80 -14.47
C VAL A 53 14.31 19.33 -14.05
N LEU A 54 13.86 19.11 -12.82
CA LEU A 54 13.68 17.75 -12.30
C LEU A 54 12.56 17.02 -13.06
N PRO A 55 12.70 15.69 -13.26
CA PRO A 55 11.64 14.81 -13.74
C PRO A 55 10.36 14.98 -12.91
N LYS A 56 9.21 14.85 -13.59
CA LYS A 56 7.89 15.00 -12.96
C LYS A 56 7.10 13.72 -13.14
N ALA A 57 6.55 13.22 -12.05
CA ALA A 57 5.59 12.14 -12.07
C ALA A 57 4.23 12.65 -12.60
N VAL A 58 3.49 11.79 -13.30
CA VAL A 58 2.16 12.10 -13.84
C VAL A 58 1.26 10.90 -13.65
N LEU A 59 0.22 11.06 -12.86
CA LEU A 59 -0.79 10.03 -12.62
C LEU A 59 -1.65 9.79 -13.88
N PRO A 60 -2.00 8.55 -14.19
CA PRO A 60 -2.91 8.21 -15.27
C PRO A 60 -4.35 8.56 -14.89
N ARG A 61 -5.13 9.05 -15.87
CA ARG A 61 -6.53 9.43 -15.63
C ARG A 61 -7.36 8.26 -15.10
N PRO A 62 -8.32 8.52 -14.20
CA PRO A 62 -9.34 7.53 -13.82
C PRO A 62 -10.23 7.19 -15.02
N THR A 63 -10.82 5.98 -15.01
CA THR A 63 -11.57 5.43 -16.16
C THR A 63 -13.08 5.42 -15.94
N GLY A 64 -13.56 5.72 -14.74
CA GLY A 64 -14.98 5.77 -14.42
C GLY A 64 -15.68 7.02 -14.97
N PRO A 65 -17.02 7.06 -14.93
CA PRO A 65 -17.83 8.12 -15.56
C PRO A 65 -17.90 9.42 -14.76
N PHE A 66 -17.45 9.43 -13.50
CA PHE A 66 -17.56 10.61 -12.63
C PHE A 66 -16.21 11.34 -12.51
N ALA A 67 -16.27 12.67 -12.47
CA ALA A 67 -15.14 13.44 -11.94
C ALA A 67 -14.97 13.14 -10.44
N VAL A 68 -13.76 13.29 -9.93
CA VAL A 68 -13.41 12.95 -8.55
C VAL A 68 -13.25 14.22 -7.72
N GLY A 69 -13.86 14.26 -6.56
CA GLY A 69 -13.60 15.23 -5.51
C GLY A 69 -12.76 14.62 -4.40
N THR A 70 -12.02 15.44 -3.67
CA THR A 70 -11.28 14.98 -2.51
C THR A 70 -11.29 16.00 -1.38
N VAL A 71 -11.26 15.49 -0.15
CA VAL A 71 -11.08 16.29 1.06
C VAL A 71 -10.10 15.57 2.00
N ALA A 72 -9.13 16.31 2.51
CA ALA A 72 -8.25 15.85 3.59
C ALA A 72 -8.86 16.24 4.95
N LEU A 73 -8.81 15.30 5.90
CA LEU A 73 -9.39 15.44 7.23
C LEU A 73 -8.36 15.06 8.29
N HIS A 74 -8.20 15.90 9.29
CA HIS A 74 -7.45 15.60 10.49
C HIS A 74 -8.42 15.01 11.54
N LEU A 75 -8.15 13.79 11.97
CA LEU A 75 -8.94 13.06 12.95
C LEU A 75 -8.11 12.86 14.22
N VAL A 76 -8.76 13.04 15.38
CA VAL A 76 -8.11 12.90 16.70
C VAL A 76 -8.90 11.87 17.51
N ASP A 77 -8.30 10.72 17.75
CA ASP A 77 -8.85 9.69 18.62
C ASP A 77 -8.49 10.00 20.08
N ARG A 78 -9.43 10.60 20.78
CA ARG A 78 -9.25 11.00 22.18
C ARG A 78 -9.32 9.82 23.16
N SER A 79 -9.68 8.63 22.70
CA SER A 79 -9.74 7.43 23.53
C SER A 79 -8.40 6.70 23.62
N ARG A 80 -7.46 7.00 22.68
CA ARG A 80 -6.14 6.37 22.63
C ARG A 80 -5.02 7.41 22.73
N THR A 81 -3.97 7.07 23.44
CA THR A 81 -2.69 7.82 23.39
C THR A 81 -1.90 7.40 22.13
N GLU A 82 -0.96 8.26 21.71
CA GLU A 82 -0.07 7.97 20.57
C GLU A 82 0.86 6.80 20.88
N PRO A 83 0.71 5.64 20.20
CA PRO A 83 1.42 4.41 20.57
C PRO A 83 2.90 4.39 20.19
N TRP A 84 3.33 5.29 19.30
CA TRP A 84 4.70 5.32 18.75
C TRP A 84 5.60 6.36 19.42
N VAL A 85 5.07 7.12 20.39
CA VAL A 85 5.83 8.12 21.14
C VAL A 85 5.79 7.77 22.63
N PRO A 86 6.77 7.03 23.13
CA PRO A 86 6.79 6.60 24.54
C PRO A 86 6.69 7.79 25.51
N GLY A 87 5.91 7.62 26.57
CA GLY A 87 5.77 8.63 27.63
C GLY A 87 4.94 9.87 27.26
N THR A 88 4.36 9.92 26.06
CA THR A 88 3.50 11.04 25.66
C THR A 88 2.10 10.91 26.27
N SER A 89 1.46 12.05 26.53
CA SER A 89 0.02 12.15 26.82
C SER A 89 -0.79 12.60 25.59
N ALA A 90 -0.14 12.78 24.43
CA ALA A 90 -0.82 13.17 23.20
C ALA A 90 -1.79 12.08 22.74
N HIS A 91 -2.94 12.50 22.22
CA HIS A 91 -3.89 11.58 21.62
C HIS A 91 -3.40 11.07 20.25
N ARG A 92 -3.93 9.91 19.83
CA ARG A 92 -3.70 9.38 18.49
C ARG A 92 -4.31 10.31 17.44
N GLU A 93 -3.51 10.78 16.49
CA GLU A 93 -3.93 11.66 15.40
C GLU A 93 -3.70 10.97 14.05
N LEU A 94 -4.65 11.10 13.13
CA LEU A 94 -4.57 10.55 11.79
C LEU A 94 -4.88 11.62 10.75
N MET A 95 -4.18 11.57 9.61
CA MET A 95 -4.64 12.23 8.39
C MET A 95 -5.33 11.22 7.49
N VAL A 96 -6.50 11.57 7.00
CA VAL A 96 -7.24 10.77 6.02
C VAL A 96 -7.60 11.62 4.82
N SER A 97 -7.73 10.99 3.64
CA SER A 97 -8.32 11.64 2.48
C SER A 97 -9.55 10.87 2.03
N LEU A 98 -10.67 11.56 1.87
CA LEU A 98 -11.89 11.01 1.29
C LEU A 98 -11.96 11.42 -0.19
N TRP A 99 -12.14 10.44 -1.08
CA TRP A 99 -12.26 10.57 -2.52
C TRP A 99 -13.65 10.10 -2.95
N TYR A 100 -14.33 10.88 -3.79
CA TYR A 100 -15.74 10.62 -4.10
C TYR A 100 -16.14 11.18 -5.46
N PRO A 101 -17.22 10.68 -6.08
CA PRO A 101 -17.83 11.30 -7.27
C PRO A 101 -18.21 12.74 -7.02
N ALA A 102 -17.77 13.67 -7.88
CA ALA A 102 -17.97 15.08 -7.67
C ALA A 102 -18.41 15.82 -8.91
N ARG A 103 -18.98 17.01 -8.68
CA ARG A 103 -19.33 18.00 -9.74
C ARG A 103 -18.48 19.25 -9.55
N PRO A 104 -17.25 19.28 -10.10
CA PRO A 104 -16.40 20.45 -9.96
C PRO A 104 -17.01 21.66 -10.67
N GLY A 105 -16.91 22.85 -10.07
CA GLY A 105 -17.26 24.11 -10.71
C GLY A 105 -16.17 24.56 -11.71
N GLY A 106 -16.47 25.54 -12.55
CA GLY A 106 -15.56 26.01 -13.61
C GLY A 106 -14.21 26.56 -13.11
N ALA A 107 -14.11 27.00 -11.87
CA ALA A 107 -12.88 27.47 -11.23
C ALA A 107 -12.10 26.38 -10.46
N ALA A 108 -12.63 25.16 -10.41
CA ALA A 108 -12.01 24.06 -9.66
C ALA A 108 -10.66 23.65 -10.27
N ARG A 109 -9.68 23.42 -9.43
CA ARG A 109 -8.33 22.99 -9.83
C ARG A 109 -8.00 21.66 -9.22
N ALA A 110 -7.25 20.83 -9.97
CA ALA A 110 -6.69 19.58 -9.46
C ALA A 110 -5.77 19.86 -8.26
N VAL A 111 -5.77 18.93 -7.30
CA VAL A 111 -4.92 19.05 -6.10
C VAL A 111 -3.60 18.31 -6.30
N PRO A 112 -2.50 18.73 -5.64
CA PRO A 112 -1.29 17.91 -5.56
C PRO A 112 -1.57 16.56 -4.92
N GLN A 113 -0.82 15.53 -5.36
CA GLN A 113 -0.89 14.19 -4.76
C GLN A 113 -0.48 14.22 -3.29
N MET A 114 0.57 15.00 -2.98
CA MET A 114 1.08 15.21 -1.63
C MET A 114 1.11 16.71 -1.32
N THR A 115 1.03 17.06 -0.05
CA THR A 115 1.31 18.41 0.43
C THR A 115 2.79 18.75 0.26
N ALA A 116 3.16 20.01 0.34
CA ALA A 116 4.51 20.44 -0.02
C ALA A 116 5.60 19.84 0.88
N ALA A 117 5.40 19.84 2.22
CA ALA A 117 6.38 19.26 3.13
C ALA A 117 6.42 17.74 3.03
N ALA A 118 5.27 17.07 2.87
CA ALA A 118 5.22 15.63 2.65
C ALA A 118 5.93 15.24 1.34
N ALA A 119 5.71 15.94 0.23
CA ALA A 119 6.37 15.66 -1.05
C ALA A 119 7.89 15.86 -0.98
N ALA A 120 8.35 16.90 -0.25
CA ALA A 120 9.77 17.13 -0.05
C ALA A 120 10.42 16.01 0.78
N HIS A 121 9.75 15.57 1.85
CA HIS A 121 10.24 14.47 2.68
C HIS A 121 10.18 13.12 1.94
N PHE A 122 9.09 12.83 1.21
CA PHE A 122 8.96 11.62 0.38
C PHE A 122 10.16 11.42 -0.55
N GLY A 123 10.66 12.51 -1.14
CA GLY A 123 11.83 12.49 -2.02
C GLY A 123 13.18 12.63 -1.32
N SER A 124 13.24 12.67 0.00
CA SER A 124 14.47 12.75 0.79
C SER A 124 15.15 11.39 0.99
N ALA A 125 16.28 11.36 1.68
CA ALA A 125 16.97 10.11 2.04
C ALA A 125 16.19 9.26 3.06
N GLU A 126 15.36 9.90 3.88
CA GLU A 126 14.54 9.28 4.91
C GLU A 126 13.11 9.01 4.44
N GLY A 127 12.74 9.46 3.24
CA GLY A 127 11.39 9.33 2.69
C GLY A 127 11.13 8.00 2.00
N ALA A 128 9.84 7.73 1.72
CA ALA A 128 9.41 6.47 1.12
C ALA A 128 10.00 6.21 -0.28
N ALA A 129 10.34 7.24 -1.05
CA ALA A 129 10.98 7.07 -2.36
C ALA A 129 12.37 6.42 -2.26
N ALA A 130 13.17 6.79 -1.27
CA ALA A 130 14.45 6.14 -1.02
C ALA A 130 14.26 4.75 -0.39
N MET A 131 13.38 4.65 0.61
CA MET A 131 13.16 3.43 1.39
C MET A 131 12.51 2.31 0.56
N ASN A 132 11.37 2.58 -0.09
CA ASN A 132 10.57 1.56 -0.76
C ASN A 132 10.86 1.43 -2.26
N LEU A 133 11.36 2.49 -2.92
CA LEU A 133 11.57 2.51 -4.37
C LEU A 133 13.05 2.56 -4.77
N ARG A 134 13.97 2.69 -3.80
CA ARG A 134 15.42 2.83 -4.03
C ARG A 134 15.78 4.01 -4.96
N MET A 135 14.98 5.08 -4.89
CA MET A 135 15.19 6.29 -5.67
C MET A 135 16.28 7.15 -5.03
N ALA A 136 17.10 7.78 -5.87
CA ALA A 136 18.10 8.73 -5.36
C ALA A 136 17.38 9.96 -4.75
N PRO A 137 17.80 10.43 -3.55
CA PRO A 137 17.22 11.61 -2.94
C PRO A 137 17.26 12.83 -3.88
N GLY A 138 16.15 13.57 -3.94
CA GLY A 138 16.03 14.78 -4.76
C GLY A 138 16.03 14.56 -6.29
N SER A 139 15.91 13.32 -6.76
CA SER A 139 15.93 12.99 -8.20
C SER A 139 14.62 13.32 -8.94
N VAL A 140 13.52 13.56 -8.22
CA VAL A 140 12.18 13.80 -8.79
C VAL A 140 11.50 14.97 -8.08
N ASP A 141 10.79 15.82 -8.84
CA ASP A 141 9.88 16.84 -8.29
C ASP A 141 8.52 16.20 -7.95
N TRP A 142 8.43 15.54 -6.78
CA TRP A 142 7.20 14.90 -6.31
C TRP A 142 6.09 15.90 -6.03
N GLY A 143 6.42 17.14 -5.62
CA GLY A 143 5.46 18.20 -5.36
C GLY A 143 4.72 18.69 -6.60
N ALA A 144 5.27 18.44 -7.80
CA ALA A 144 4.61 18.79 -9.08
C ALA A 144 3.61 17.72 -9.55
N THR A 145 3.50 16.57 -8.86
CA THR A 145 2.55 15.52 -9.21
C THR A 145 1.13 15.92 -8.84
N LEU A 146 0.26 16.07 -9.84
CA LEU A 146 -1.13 16.43 -9.64
C LEU A 146 -2.02 15.19 -9.72
N THR A 147 -3.05 15.17 -8.89
CA THR A 147 -4.18 14.25 -8.97
C THR A 147 -5.16 14.71 -10.07
N HIS A 148 -6.20 13.93 -10.34
CA HIS A 148 -7.33 14.33 -11.16
C HIS A 148 -8.53 14.79 -10.30
N ALA A 149 -8.35 14.84 -9.00
CA ALA A 149 -9.39 15.21 -8.05
C ALA A 149 -9.43 16.72 -7.79
N TYR A 150 -10.60 17.20 -7.46
CA TYR A 150 -10.89 18.60 -7.15
C TYR A 150 -11.16 18.76 -5.66
N ARG A 151 -10.44 19.71 -5.03
CA ARG A 151 -10.56 19.97 -3.59
C ARG A 151 -11.98 20.43 -3.23
N ASP A 152 -12.55 19.78 -2.20
CA ASP A 152 -13.85 20.14 -1.61
C ASP A 152 -15.00 20.30 -2.62
N ALA A 153 -14.88 19.66 -3.79
CA ALA A 153 -15.92 19.73 -4.81
C ALA A 153 -17.23 19.07 -4.31
N PRO A 154 -18.42 19.62 -4.63
CA PRO A 154 -19.69 19.02 -4.23
C PRO A 154 -19.85 17.59 -4.72
N VAL A 155 -20.44 16.72 -3.88
CA VAL A 155 -20.75 15.33 -4.26
C VAL A 155 -21.67 15.30 -5.47
N ASP A 156 -21.39 14.44 -6.43
CA ASP A 156 -22.27 14.18 -7.56
C ASP A 156 -23.37 13.18 -7.18
N ARG A 157 -24.53 13.67 -6.82
CA ARG A 157 -25.69 12.87 -6.41
C ARG A 157 -26.22 11.89 -7.46
N ARG A 158 -25.81 12.05 -8.74
CA ARG A 158 -26.15 11.08 -9.80
C ARG A 158 -25.51 9.71 -9.54
N ALA A 159 -24.45 9.65 -8.75
CA ALA A 159 -23.85 8.39 -8.31
C ALA A 159 -24.71 7.61 -7.30
N GLY A 160 -25.76 8.24 -6.75
CA GLY A 160 -26.56 7.66 -5.66
C GLY A 160 -25.82 7.65 -4.34
N ARG A 161 -26.29 6.86 -3.37
CA ARG A 161 -25.55 6.66 -2.12
C ARG A 161 -24.29 5.86 -2.35
N LEU A 162 -23.18 6.34 -1.86
CA LEU A 162 -21.84 5.85 -2.15
C LEU A 162 -21.45 4.72 -1.18
N PRO A 163 -21.27 3.48 -1.63
CA PRO A 163 -20.57 2.49 -0.82
C PRO A 163 -19.19 3.00 -0.42
N VAL A 164 -18.76 2.66 0.78
CA VAL A 164 -17.52 3.17 1.35
C VAL A 164 -16.44 2.09 1.30
N VAL A 165 -15.25 2.45 0.87
CA VAL A 165 -14.10 1.54 0.85
C VAL A 165 -12.91 2.22 1.54
N LEU A 166 -12.37 1.60 2.59
CA LEU A 166 -11.19 2.09 3.27
C LEU A 166 -9.93 1.47 2.65
N TYR A 167 -8.90 2.28 2.49
CA TYR A 167 -7.59 1.86 2.00
C TYR A 167 -6.51 2.10 3.05
N SER A 168 -5.77 1.03 3.38
CA SER A 168 -4.56 1.07 4.22
C SER A 168 -3.33 0.85 3.36
N PRO A 169 -2.34 1.77 3.35
CA PRO A 169 -1.10 1.63 2.55
C PRO A 169 -0.13 0.61 3.15
N GLY A 170 0.93 0.29 2.41
CA GLY A 170 2.07 -0.48 2.90
C GLY A 170 2.79 0.18 4.05
N LEU A 171 3.70 -0.55 4.69
CA LEU A 171 4.52 0.00 5.76
C LEU A 171 5.46 1.08 5.18
N GLY A 172 5.47 2.24 5.80
CA GLY A 172 6.25 3.39 5.34
C GLY A 172 5.57 4.24 4.27
N ASP A 173 4.55 3.73 3.58
CA ASP A 173 3.87 4.48 2.52
C ASP A 173 2.85 5.48 3.08
N PRO A 174 2.75 6.69 2.49
CA PRO A 174 1.70 7.63 2.83
C PRO A 174 0.35 7.23 2.21
N ARG A 175 -0.75 7.73 2.77
CA ARG A 175 -2.13 7.49 2.30
C ARG A 175 -2.35 7.81 0.83
N THR A 176 -1.48 8.57 0.23
CA THR A 176 -1.55 9.02 -1.17
C THR A 176 -0.80 8.10 -2.14
N TRP A 177 -0.13 7.04 -1.64
CA TRP A 177 0.72 6.18 -2.48
C TRP A 177 -0.05 5.03 -3.16
N ASN A 178 -1.33 5.26 -3.50
CA ASN A 178 -2.13 4.44 -4.43
C ASN A 178 -3.24 5.30 -5.08
N THR A 179 -2.95 6.57 -5.32
CA THR A 179 -3.89 7.55 -5.83
C THR A 179 -4.49 7.12 -7.17
N ALA A 180 -3.71 6.51 -8.06
CA ALA A 180 -4.19 6.07 -9.38
C ALA A 180 -5.34 5.05 -9.29
N LEU A 181 -5.28 4.12 -8.34
CA LEU A 181 -6.33 3.13 -8.10
C LEU A 181 -7.51 3.72 -7.33
N VAL A 182 -7.22 4.53 -6.32
CA VAL A 182 -8.21 5.18 -5.45
C VAL A 182 -9.09 6.14 -6.24
N GLU A 183 -8.51 6.99 -7.10
CA GLU A 183 -9.27 7.88 -7.99
C GLU A 183 -10.12 7.09 -8.98
N ASP A 184 -9.58 5.99 -9.51
CA ASP A 184 -10.35 5.15 -10.43
C ASP A 184 -11.60 4.56 -9.75
N LEU A 185 -11.45 4.01 -8.55
CA LEU A 185 -12.56 3.47 -7.79
C LEU A 185 -13.58 4.56 -7.42
N ALA A 186 -13.11 5.74 -6.98
CA ALA A 186 -13.97 6.88 -6.70
C ALA A 186 -14.72 7.35 -7.96
N SER A 187 -14.06 7.39 -9.12
CA SER A 187 -14.70 7.77 -10.39
C SER A 187 -15.79 6.79 -10.84
N ARG A 188 -15.84 5.60 -10.27
CA ARG A 188 -16.87 4.57 -10.51
C ARG A 188 -18.03 4.65 -9.54
N GLY A 189 -18.03 5.62 -8.60
CA GLY A 189 -19.14 5.88 -7.71
C GLY A 189 -18.97 5.33 -6.30
N TYR A 190 -17.76 5.14 -5.84
CA TYR A 190 -17.43 4.82 -4.45
C TYR A 190 -16.97 6.05 -3.67
N ALA A 191 -17.15 6.02 -2.36
CA ALA A 191 -16.41 6.88 -1.46
C ALA A 191 -15.20 6.09 -0.95
N VAL A 192 -13.99 6.51 -1.31
CA VAL A 192 -12.76 5.82 -0.91
C VAL A 192 -12.05 6.64 0.14
N VAL A 193 -11.68 6.04 1.26
CA VAL A 193 -11.01 6.70 2.38
C VAL A 193 -9.61 6.12 2.54
N THR A 194 -8.59 6.92 2.28
CA THR A 194 -7.20 6.54 2.47
C THR A 194 -6.67 7.05 3.81
N VAL A 195 -5.90 6.24 4.53
CA VAL A 195 -5.47 6.51 5.91
C VAL A 195 -3.96 6.64 6.00
N ASP A 196 -3.46 7.74 6.58
CA ASP A 196 -2.09 7.75 7.11
C ASP A 196 -2.09 7.16 8.51
N HIS A 197 -1.33 6.10 8.70
CA HIS A 197 -0.99 5.60 10.02
C HIS A 197 0.17 6.42 10.56
N THR A 198 -0.12 7.47 11.32
CA THR A 198 0.86 8.44 11.80
C THR A 198 2.01 7.75 12.53
N HIS A 199 3.23 8.18 12.25
CA HIS A 199 4.49 7.59 12.74
C HIS A 199 4.83 6.18 12.21
N GLU A 200 3.97 5.61 11.33
CA GLU A 200 4.31 4.44 10.52
C GLU A 200 4.61 4.83 9.08
N ALA A 201 3.81 5.75 8.49
CA ALA A 201 4.18 6.42 7.25
C ALA A 201 5.45 7.25 7.45
N THR A 202 6.28 7.33 6.42
CA THR A 202 7.50 8.14 6.47
C THR A 202 7.21 9.62 6.60
N GLU A 203 6.06 10.09 6.11
CA GLU A 203 5.62 11.49 6.22
C GLU A 203 4.12 11.64 6.36
N VAL A 204 3.70 12.40 7.37
CA VAL A 204 2.30 12.83 7.56
C VAL A 204 2.30 14.32 7.89
N GLU A 205 1.88 15.16 6.94
CA GLU A 205 1.75 16.59 7.16
C GLU A 205 0.35 16.93 7.66
N PHE A 206 0.28 17.60 8.81
CA PHE A 206 -0.95 18.07 9.45
C PHE A 206 -1.33 19.48 9.00
N PRO A 207 -2.60 19.91 9.19
CA PRO A 207 -3.05 21.24 8.75
C PRO A 207 -2.35 22.42 9.44
N ASP A 208 -1.72 22.21 10.58
CA ASP A 208 -0.91 23.18 11.31
C ASP A 208 0.52 23.32 10.76
N GLY A 209 0.86 22.55 9.70
CA GLY A 209 2.18 22.53 9.09
C GLY A 209 3.17 21.57 9.77
N ARG A 210 2.78 20.89 10.83
CA ARG A 210 3.59 19.87 11.50
C ARG A 210 3.74 18.66 10.59
N LEU A 211 4.98 18.22 10.36
CA LEU A 211 5.33 16.98 9.67
C LEU A 211 5.70 15.91 10.71
N ALA A 212 4.85 14.89 10.83
CA ALA A 212 5.18 13.70 11.60
C ALA A 212 5.91 12.69 10.69
N THR A 213 7.05 12.20 11.14
CA THR A 213 7.86 11.20 10.44
C THR A 213 7.74 9.84 11.10
N MET A 214 8.29 8.80 10.45
CA MET A 214 8.30 7.43 10.95
C MET A 214 8.98 7.33 12.33
N ARG A 215 8.36 6.62 13.26
CA ARG A 215 8.85 6.39 14.63
C ARG A 215 8.59 4.98 15.15
N ILE A 216 8.24 4.04 14.26
CA ILE A 216 7.96 2.65 14.66
C ILE A 216 9.20 1.93 15.19
N PHE A 217 10.38 2.42 14.85
CA PHE A 217 11.63 1.93 15.39
C PHE A 217 12.07 2.84 16.53
N ASP A 218 12.38 2.28 17.68
CA ASP A 218 13.04 2.99 18.78
C ASP A 218 14.56 2.96 18.52
N GLY A 219 15.02 3.86 17.66
CA GLY A 219 16.38 3.88 17.13
C GLY A 219 16.53 3.05 15.86
N ALA A 220 17.35 1.99 15.89
CA ALA A 220 17.52 1.09 14.74
C ALA A 220 16.40 0.05 14.64
N PRO A 221 16.05 -0.43 13.42
CA PRO A 221 15.16 -1.55 13.27
C PRO A 221 15.62 -2.78 14.06
N PRO A 222 14.72 -3.52 14.71
CA PRO A 222 15.08 -4.71 15.46
C PRO A 222 15.64 -5.79 14.53
N THR A 223 16.64 -6.53 14.99
CA THR A 223 17.24 -7.67 14.30
C THR A 223 16.92 -9.00 14.99
N ASP A 224 16.53 -8.94 16.27
CA ASP A 224 16.05 -10.10 16.99
C ASP A 224 14.65 -10.47 16.52
N PRO A 225 14.44 -11.73 16.18
CA PRO A 225 13.19 -12.18 15.61
C PRO A 225 11.96 -12.06 16.51
N ALA A 226 12.11 -12.24 17.82
CA ALA A 226 10.98 -12.05 18.74
C ALA A 226 10.59 -10.56 18.82
N ALA A 227 11.58 -9.66 18.79
CA ALA A 227 11.34 -8.22 18.72
C ALA A 227 10.71 -7.81 17.40
N ILE A 228 11.08 -8.42 16.25
CA ILE A 228 10.41 -8.21 14.96
C ILE A 228 8.95 -8.65 15.03
N SER A 229 8.69 -9.87 15.55
CA SER A 229 7.31 -10.37 15.70
C SER A 229 6.46 -9.45 16.57
N ALA A 230 6.96 -9.03 17.73
CA ALA A 230 6.25 -8.11 18.62
C ALA A 230 5.99 -6.74 17.97
N LEU A 231 6.92 -6.24 17.14
CA LEU A 231 6.72 -5.01 16.38
C LEU A 231 5.62 -5.18 15.34
N LEU A 232 5.59 -6.29 14.59
CA LEU A 232 4.57 -6.56 13.59
C LEU A 232 3.18 -6.71 14.21
N GLU A 233 3.07 -7.40 15.35
CA GLU A 233 1.83 -7.49 16.13
C GLU A 233 1.33 -6.09 16.53
N LYS A 234 2.21 -5.25 17.06
CA LYS A 234 1.87 -3.88 17.43
C LYS A 234 1.45 -3.04 16.21
N VAL A 235 2.17 -3.13 15.08
CA VAL A 235 1.83 -2.44 13.84
C VAL A 235 0.41 -2.79 13.40
N VAL A 236 0.09 -4.08 13.30
CA VAL A 236 -1.22 -4.52 12.84
C VAL A 236 -2.32 -4.12 13.82
N ALA A 237 -2.10 -4.28 15.13
CA ALA A 237 -3.07 -3.88 16.14
C ALA A 237 -3.39 -2.37 16.10
N VAL A 238 -2.37 -1.51 15.94
CA VAL A 238 -2.54 -0.06 15.81
C VAL A 238 -3.31 0.27 14.54
N ARG A 239 -2.97 -0.33 13.40
CA ARG A 239 -3.63 -0.09 12.11
C ARG A 239 -5.09 -0.53 12.09
N VAL A 240 -5.40 -1.67 12.69
CA VAL A 240 -6.79 -2.15 12.84
C VAL A 240 -7.59 -1.18 13.69
N ALA A 241 -7.04 -0.74 14.83
CA ALA A 241 -7.68 0.26 15.68
C ALA A 241 -7.90 1.60 14.96
N ASP A 242 -6.91 2.07 14.18
CA ASP A 242 -7.03 3.27 13.36
C ASP A 242 -8.14 3.13 12.31
N THR A 243 -8.20 2.00 11.60
CA THR A 243 -9.18 1.74 10.55
C THR A 243 -10.60 1.72 11.12
N ARG A 244 -10.80 1.10 12.28
CA ARG A 244 -12.09 1.07 12.99
C ARG A 244 -12.49 2.46 13.47
N PHE A 245 -11.56 3.22 14.05
CA PHE A 245 -11.80 4.61 14.47
C PHE A 245 -12.19 5.50 13.27
N VAL A 246 -11.52 5.37 12.12
CA VAL A 246 -11.88 6.11 10.90
C VAL A 246 -13.32 5.79 10.48
N LEU A 247 -13.76 4.52 10.52
CA LEU A 247 -15.14 4.16 10.22
C LEU A 247 -16.14 4.79 11.20
N ASP A 248 -15.82 4.85 12.49
CA ASP A 248 -16.66 5.51 13.51
C ASP A 248 -16.80 7.01 13.21
N GLU A 249 -15.69 7.68 12.87
CA GLU A 249 -15.70 9.10 12.50
C GLU A 249 -16.47 9.37 11.21
N LEU A 250 -16.42 8.45 10.23
CA LEU A 250 -17.21 8.56 8.99
C LEU A 250 -18.72 8.59 9.28
N ALA A 251 -19.20 7.89 10.31
CA ALA A 251 -20.61 7.94 10.71
C ALA A 251 -21.00 9.34 11.20
N ARG A 252 -20.14 10.02 11.92
CA ARG A 252 -20.33 11.40 12.35
C ARG A 252 -20.26 12.38 11.17
N LEU A 253 -19.21 12.26 10.37
CA LEU A 253 -18.96 13.12 9.20
C LEU A 253 -20.05 12.98 8.13
N ASN A 254 -20.63 11.80 7.96
CA ASN A 254 -21.72 11.58 7.03
C ASN A 254 -22.95 12.44 7.36
N ARG A 255 -23.24 12.61 8.65
CA ARG A 255 -24.35 13.47 9.09
C ARG A 255 -24.02 14.97 8.98
N THR A 256 -22.79 15.35 9.30
CA THR A 256 -22.42 16.77 9.47
C THR A 256 -21.83 17.41 8.20
N ARG A 257 -21.21 16.63 7.32
CA ARG A 257 -20.50 17.15 6.15
C ARG A 257 -20.97 16.56 4.82
N PHE A 258 -21.34 15.28 4.79
CA PHE A 258 -21.69 14.61 3.53
C PHE A 258 -23.21 14.43 3.34
N GLY A 259 -24.05 15.01 4.20
CA GLY A 259 -25.51 15.04 4.03
C GLY A 259 -26.17 13.66 3.89
N GLY A 260 -25.56 12.60 4.42
CA GLY A 260 -26.06 11.25 4.33
C GLY A 260 -25.69 10.51 3.02
N GLU A 261 -24.83 11.08 2.18
CA GLU A 261 -24.48 10.49 0.87
C GLU A 261 -23.64 9.20 0.99
N LEU A 262 -22.94 8.97 2.12
CA LEU A 262 -22.18 7.74 2.35
C LEU A 262 -23.11 6.59 2.77
N ASP A 263 -23.00 5.44 2.12
CA ASP A 263 -23.73 4.23 2.55
C ASP A 263 -22.87 3.37 3.47
N LEU A 264 -22.89 3.68 4.74
CA LEU A 264 -22.15 2.97 5.78
C LEU A 264 -22.68 1.56 6.11
N ARG A 265 -23.72 1.10 5.40
CA ARG A 265 -24.16 -0.31 5.43
C ARG A 265 -23.43 -1.15 4.37
N ARG A 266 -22.69 -0.53 3.46
CA ARG A 266 -21.91 -1.16 2.40
C ARG A 266 -20.46 -0.69 2.50
N VAL A 267 -19.73 -1.27 3.45
CA VAL A 267 -18.35 -0.91 3.75
C VAL A 267 -17.41 -2.04 3.34
N GLY A 268 -16.41 -1.71 2.56
CA GLY A 268 -15.29 -2.59 2.22
C GLY A 268 -13.96 -2.05 2.74
N VAL A 269 -12.93 -2.88 2.66
CA VAL A 269 -11.57 -2.51 3.05
C VAL A 269 -10.57 -3.19 2.13
N PHE A 270 -9.49 -2.50 1.79
CA PHE A 270 -8.39 -3.10 1.05
C PHE A 270 -7.06 -2.44 1.40
N GLY A 271 -5.98 -3.08 1.04
CA GLY A 271 -4.66 -2.53 1.26
C GLY A 271 -3.56 -3.33 0.59
N GLN A 272 -2.37 -2.77 0.59
CA GLN A 272 -1.17 -3.38 0.02
C GLN A 272 -0.19 -3.73 1.14
N SER A 273 0.48 -4.90 1.07
CA SER A 273 1.50 -5.28 2.06
C SER A 273 0.94 -5.32 3.49
N ALA A 274 1.55 -4.62 4.44
CA ALA A 274 1.01 -4.43 5.79
C ALA A 274 -0.43 -3.91 5.80
N GLY A 275 -0.82 -3.09 4.79
CA GLY A 275 -2.21 -2.64 4.61
C GLY A 275 -3.15 -3.75 4.17
N GLY A 276 -2.68 -4.71 3.35
CA GLY A 276 -3.45 -5.89 2.96
C GLY A 276 -3.71 -6.82 4.14
N PHE A 277 -2.71 -7.06 4.96
CA PHE A 277 -2.86 -7.76 6.23
C PHE A 277 -3.83 -7.01 7.16
N THR A 278 -3.65 -5.69 7.31
CA THR A 278 -4.57 -4.86 8.09
C THR A 278 -6.02 -5.00 7.61
N ALA A 279 -6.25 -5.03 6.29
CA ALA A 279 -7.59 -5.19 5.73
C ALA A 279 -8.22 -6.53 6.14
N ALA A 280 -7.49 -7.63 6.00
CA ALA A 280 -7.96 -8.96 6.40
C ALA A 280 -8.23 -9.04 7.91
N GLN A 281 -7.28 -8.57 8.74
CA GLN A 281 -7.43 -8.56 10.19
C GLN A 281 -8.57 -7.64 10.66
N THR A 282 -8.75 -6.48 10.02
CA THR A 282 -9.88 -5.58 10.31
C THR A 282 -11.22 -6.24 10.02
N MET A 283 -11.33 -7.01 8.93
CA MET A 283 -12.54 -7.79 8.64
C MET A 283 -12.81 -8.85 9.70
N HIS A 284 -11.76 -9.51 10.20
CA HIS A 284 -11.89 -10.47 11.28
C HIS A 284 -12.45 -9.80 12.55
N ASP A 285 -11.88 -8.68 12.94
CA ASP A 285 -12.17 -8.02 14.23
C ASP A 285 -13.43 -7.13 14.20
N ASP A 286 -13.95 -6.77 13.01
CA ASP A 286 -15.08 -5.86 12.87
C ASP A 286 -16.03 -6.29 11.73
N ARG A 287 -17.21 -6.75 12.11
CA ARG A 287 -18.21 -7.26 11.16
C ARG A 287 -18.87 -6.20 10.28
N ARG A 288 -18.63 -4.93 10.52
CA ARG A 288 -19.13 -3.83 9.66
C ARG A 288 -18.45 -3.81 8.29
N PHE A 289 -17.25 -4.39 8.17
CA PHE A 289 -16.56 -4.56 6.89
C PHE A 289 -17.07 -5.81 6.20
N LEU A 290 -17.79 -5.62 5.08
CA LEU A 290 -18.50 -6.69 4.40
C LEU A 290 -17.66 -7.46 3.38
N ALA A 291 -16.63 -6.81 2.83
CA ALA A 291 -15.78 -7.37 1.78
C ALA A 291 -14.39 -6.77 1.84
N GLY A 292 -13.35 -7.53 1.52
CA GLY A 292 -11.98 -7.04 1.56
C GLY A 292 -11.05 -7.60 0.50
N ILE A 293 -9.97 -6.86 0.24
CA ILE A 293 -8.89 -7.28 -0.64
C ILE A 293 -7.56 -7.15 0.11
N ASN A 294 -6.78 -8.22 0.10
CA ASN A 294 -5.40 -8.23 0.54
C ASN A 294 -4.48 -8.30 -0.67
N MET A 295 -3.76 -7.21 -0.94
CA MET A 295 -2.76 -7.11 -2.01
C MET A 295 -1.37 -7.39 -1.43
N ASP A 296 -0.87 -8.60 -1.63
CA ASP A 296 0.50 -9.04 -1.32
C ASP A 296 0.91 -8.83 0.15
N GLY A 297 -0.04 -9.00 1.09
CA GLY A 297 0.18 -8.89 2.53
C GLY A 297 0.19 -10.26 3.20
N GLU A 298 1.31 -10.66 3.77
CA GLU A 298 1.41 -11.86 4.61
C GLU A 298 0.62 -11.66 5.91
N MET A 299 -0.11 -12.69 6.35
CA MET A 299 -1.00 -12.62 7.52
C MET A 299 -0.40 -13.34 8.72
N ASP A 300 0.89 -13.10 8.96
CA ASP A 300 1.65 -13.64 10.09
C ASP A 300 2.59 -12.58 10.68
N TYR A 301 3.20 -12.93 11.79
CA TYR A 301 4.14 -12.08 12.52
C TYR A 301 5.57 -12.61 12.49
N VAL A 302 5.88 -13.48 11.54
CA VAL A 302 7.16 -14.22 11.49
C VAL A 302 8.31 -13.33 11.03
N GLY A 303 8.01 -12.25 10.28
CA GLY A 303 9.05 -11.34 9.81
C GLY A 303 10.07 -12.01 8.89
N GLY A 304 9.63 -12.92 8.01
CA GLY A 304 10.49 -13.59 7.03
C GLY A 304 11.22 -14.83 7.54
N ARG A 305 10.79 -15.42 8.63
CA ARG A 305 11.28 -16.71 9.12
C ARG A 305 10.56 -17.89 8.49
N GLU A 306 11.17 -19.10 8.62
CA GLU A 306 10.48 -20.34 8.34
C GLU A 306 9.22 -20.45 9.21
N PRO A 307 8.04 -20.61 8.59
CA PRO A 307 6.80 -20.65 9.34
C PRO A 307 6.70 -21.96 10.13
N ASP A 308 6.72 -21.85 11.43
CA ASP A 308 6.48 -22.96 12.34
C ASP A 308 5.02 -23.05 12.81
N GLY A 309 4.16 -22.16 12.28
CA GLY A 309 2.75 -22.03 12.64
C GLY A 309 2.48 -21.31 13.96
N THR A 310 3.51 -20.87 14.69
CA THR A 310 3.35 -20.23 16.01
C THR A 310 3.07 -18.73 15.94
N HIS A 311 3.29 -18.11 14.79
CA HIS A 311 3.17 -16.66 14.60
C HIS A 311 2.06 -16.25 13.62
N LEU A 312 1.12 -17.15 13.33
CA LEU A 312 -0.02 -16.86 12.49
C LEU A 312 -0.97 -15.87 13.19
N SER A 313 -1.53 -14.95 12.42
CA SER A 313 -2.55 -14.03 12.95
C SER A 313 -3.88 -14.73 13.19
N SER A 314 -4.75 -14.11 13.99
CA SER A 314 -6.09 -14.65 14.24
C SER A 314 -6.90 -14.78 12.94
N VAL A 315 -6.80 -13.83 11.99
CA VAL A 315 -7.49 -13.97 10.70
C VAL A 315 -6.98 -15.16 9.89
N ALA A 316 -5.70 -15.53 10.00
CA ALA A 316 -5.17 -16.72 9.33
C ALA A 316 -5.64 -18.01 10.02
N LEU A 317 -5.76 -18.01 11.34
CA LEU A 317 -6.17 -19.16 12.15
C LEU A 317 -7.70 -19.41 12.12
N ASP A 318 -8.49 -18.34 12.14
CA ASP A 318 -9.95 -18.43 12.25
C ASP A 318 -10.64 -18.33 10.89
N GLY A 319 -9.98 -17.75 9.87
CA GLY A 319 -10.57 -17.46 8.57
C GLY A 319 -11.65 -16.38 8.63
N LEU A 320 -12.43 -16.28 7.55
CA LEU A 320 -13.54 -15.35 7.44
C LEU A 320 -14.82 -16.03 6.92
N ASP A 321 -15.97 -15.53 7.36
CA ASP A 321 -17.30 -15.88 6.82
C ASP A 321 -17.76 -14.91 5.70
N ARG A 322 -16.96 -13.89 5.38
CA ARG A 322 -17.21 -12.83 4.40
C ARG A 322 -16.18 -12.86 3.28
N PRO A 323 -16.50 -12.29 2.09
CA PRO A 323 -15.62 -12.37 0.94
C PRO A 323 -14.30 -11.65 1.11
N LEU A 324 -13.20 -12.34 0.82
CA LEU A 324 -11.85 -11.79 0.73
C LEU A 324 -11.19 -12.24 -0.57
N LEU A 325 -10.62 -11.27 -1.30
CA LEU A 325 -9.75 -11.52 -2.45
C LEU A 325 -8.29 -11.38 -2.03
N LEU A 326 -7.50 -12.44 -2.28
CA LEU A 326 -6.05 -12.39 -2.22
C LEU A 326 -5.51 -12.02 -3.60
N MET A 327 -4.61 -11.04 -3.65
CA MET A 327 -3.94 -10.61 -4.87
C MET A 327 -2.43 -10.72 -4.64
N GLY A 328 -1.84 -11.79 -5.17
CA GLY A 328 -0.41 -12.08 -5.01
C GLY A 328 0.45 -11.53 -6.14
N THR A 329 1.75 -11.45 -5.89
CA THR A 329 2.75 -11.06 -6.89
C THR A 329 3.47 -12.28 -7.44
N GLY A 330 4.16 -12.10 -8.56
CA GLY A 330 4.84 -13.17 -9.28
C GLY A 330 5.97 -13.84 -8.48
N SER A 331 7.15 -13.99 -9.11
CA SER A 331 8.19 -14.92 -8.64
C SER A 331 8.92 -14.55 -7.35
N GLU A 332 8.78 -13.33 -6.85
CA GLU A 332 9.52 -12.82 -5.67
C GLU A 332 8.62 -12.14 -4.61
N GLY A 333 7.30 -12.40 -4.63
CA GLY A 333 6.35 -11.94 -3.64
C GLY A 333 5.64 -13.11 -2.97
N SER A 334 4.47 -12.86 -2.35
CA SER A 334 3.67 -13.88 -1.68
C SER A 334 3.34 -15.08 -2.59
N GLY A 335 3.31 -14.86 -3.91
CA GLY A 335 2.86 -15.86 -4.85
C GLY A 335 1.36 -16.11 -4.69
N ASP A 336 0.99 -17.37 -4.43
CA ASP A 336 -0.39 -17.76 -4.14
C ASP A 336 -0.49 -18.46 -2.75
N TYR A 337 -1.73 -18.73 -2.31
CA TYR A 337 -2.00 -19.34 -1.01
C TYR A 337 -1.29 -20.70 -0.78
N ARG A 338 -0.88 -21.42 -1.83
CA ARG A 338 -0.17 -22.70 -1.72
C ARG A 338 1.31 -22.52 -1.38
N ARG A 339 1.84 -21.31 -1.60
CA ARG A 339 3.25 -20.98 -1.40
C ARG A 339 3.47 -20.12 -0.16
N GLN A 340 2.47 -19.30 0.20
CA GLN A 340 2.53 -18.42 1.35
C GLN A 340 1.79 -19.07 2.55
N PRO A 341 2.49 -19.47 3.61
CA PRO A 341 1.92 -20.28 4.71
C PRO A 341 0.75 -19.63 5.44
N SER A 342 0.79 -18.32 5.70
CA SER A 342 -0.33 -17.65 6.36
C SER A 342 -1.57 -17.55 5.47
N TRP A 343 -1.38 -17.45 4.15
CA TRP A 343 -2.47 -17.53 3.19
C TRP A 343 -3.03 -18.94 3.08
N ALA A 344 -2.17 -19.98 3.17
CA ALA A 344 -2.62 -21.37 3.18
C ALA A 344 -3.49 -21.66 4.40
N ALA A 345 -3.09 -21.19 5.59
CA ALA A 345 -3.87 -21.31 6.81
C ALA A 345 -5.22 -20.59 6.68
N PHE A 346 -5.20 -19.33 6.26
CA PHE A 346 -6.41 -18.55 5.97
C PHE A 346 -7.34 -19.27 4.98
N TRP A 347 -6.76 -19.81 3.89
CA TRP A 347 -7.54 -20.52 2.86
C TRP A 347 -8.22 -21.77 3.42
N ALA A 348 -7.53 -22.53 4.22
CA ALA A 348 -8.08 -23.73 4.85
C ALA A 348 -9.24 -23.42 5.83
N ASN A 349 -9.13 -22.32 6.58
CA ASN A 349 -10.05 -21.98 7.65
C ASN A 349 -11.21 -21.06 7.21
N THR A 350 -11.13 -20.44 6.04
CA THR A 350 -12.17 -19.52 5.54
C THR A 350 -13.36 -20.27 4.96
N GLY A 351 -14.55 -20.08 5.55
CA GLY A 351 -15.84 -20.59 5.04
C GLY A 351 -16.55 -19.65 4.07
N GLY A 352 -16.20 -18.37 4.07
CA GLY A 352 -16.74 -17.38 3.13
C GLY A 352 -16.18 -17.51 1.71
N TRP A 353 -16.72 -16.71 0.79
CA TRP A 353 -16.16 -16.63 -0.56
C TRP A 353 -14.72 -16.12 -0.52
N LYS A 354 -13.87 -16.81 -1.23
CA LYS A 354 -12.46 -16.46 -1.39
C LYS A 354 -12.00 -16.73 -2.80
N ALA A 355 -11.09 -15.91 -3.29
CA ALA A 355 -10.32 -16.17 -4.51
C ALA A 355 -8.89 -15.70 -4.29
N ASP A 356 -7.99 -16.28 -5.04
CA ASP A 356 -6.58 -15.92 -5.06
C ASP A 356 -6.13 -15.75 -6.50
N VAL A 357 -5.63 -14.56 -6.81
CA VAL A 357 -5.14 -14.21 -8.14
C VAL A 357 -3.73 -13.65 -8.05
N THR A 358 -2.83 -14.18 -8.84
CA THR A 358 -1.45 -13.72 -8.94
C THR A 358 -1.26 -12.88 -10.18
N LEU A 359 -0.73 -11.66 -10.04
CA LEU A 359 -0.28 -10.85 -11.17
C LEU A 359 1.12 -11.34 -11.59
N THR A 360 1.18 -12.12 -12.65
CA THR A 360 2.43 -12.73 -13.12
C THR A 360 3.42 -11.69 -13.64
N GLY A 361 4.69 -11.84 -13.31
CA GLY A 361 5.73 -10.88 -13.69
C GLY A 361 5.76 -9.59 -12.87
N SER A 362 4.87 -9.44 -11.90
CA SER A 362 4.83 -8.30 -10.99
C SER A 362 5.80 -8.46 -9.82
N ARG A 363 5.99 -7.36 -9.10
CA ARG A 363 6.71 -7.25 -7.84
C ARG A 363 5.83 -6.58 -6.78
N HIS A 364 6.29 -6.59 -5.56
CA HIS A 364 5.55 -6.05 -4.40
C HIS A 364 4.99 -4.64 -4.61
N ALA A 365 5.76 -3.73 -5.21
CA ALA A 365 5.32 -2.36 -5.49
C ALA A 365 4.37 -2.21 -6.69
N SER A 366 4.08 -3.30 -7.45
CA SER A 366 3.13 -3.24 -8.59
C SER A 366 1.69 -2.96 -8.16
N TYR A 367 1.39 -3.09 -6.87
CA TYR A 367 0.09 -2.74 -6.30
C TYR A 367 0.03 -1.33 -5.71
N THR A 368 1.01 -0.47 -6.05
CA THR A 368 1.09 0.93 -5.61
C THR A 368 1.21 1.88 -6.80
N ASP A 369 1.27 3.18 -6.54
CA ASP A 369 1.54 4.18 -7.59
C ASP A 369 2.92 4.05 -8.24
N ALA A 370 3.83 3.24 -7.69
CA ALA A 370 5.09 2.91 -8.36
C ALA A 370 4.86 2.35 -9.77
N GLU A 371 3.87 1.45 -9.95
CA GLU A 371 3.49 0.90 -11.24
C GLU A 371 3.04 1.96 -12.25
N ALA A 372 2.35 2.98 -11.76
CA ALA A 372 1.82 4.06 -12.59
C ALA A 372 2.88 5.12 -12.95
N LEU A 373 3.81 5.40 -12.04
CA LEU A 373 4.70 6.56 -12.12
C LEU A 373 6.12 6.21 -12.60
N LEU A 374 6.71 5.11 -12.09
CA LEU A 374 8.11 4.76 -12.39
C LEU A 374 8.41 4.52 -13.87
N PRO A 375 7.53 3.93 -14.71
CA PRO A 375 7.81 3.77 -16.13
C PRO A 375 8.04 5.08 -16.87
N ARG A 376 7.35 6.15 -16.47
CA ARG A 376 7.57 7.48 -17.05
C ARG A 376 8.83 8.12 -16.50
N LEU A 377 9.09 7.99 -15.21
CA LEU A 377 10.30 8.50 -14.56
C LEU A 377 11.56 7.81 -15.10
N ALA A 378 11.49 6.52 -15.40
CA ALA A 378 12.58 5.78 -16.06
C ALA A 378 12.91 6.36 -17.44
N ARG A 379 11.90 6.67 -18.27
CA ARG A 379 12.11 7.35 -19.56
C ARG A 379 12.70 8.75 -19.43
N GLN A 380 12.57 9.40 -18.28
CA GLN A 380 13.18 10.68 -17.95
C GLN A 380 14.57 10.55 -17.29
N GLY A 381 15.09 9.32 -17.15
CA GLY A 381 16.40 9.06 -16.53
C GLY A 381 16.43 9.15 -15.00
N ALA A 382 15.27 9.21 -14.32
CA ALA A 382 15.21 9.30 -12.86
C ALA A 382 15.29 7.93 -12.16
N VAL A 383 15.12 6.83 -12.88
CA VAL A 383 15.23 5.46 -12.37
C VAL A 383 16.48 4.83 -12.98
N PRO A 384 17.39 4.24 -12.19
CA PRO A 384 18.58 3.57 -12.69
C PRO A 384 18.23 2.40 -13.63
N ASP A 385 19.18 2.04 -14.51
CA ASP A 385 19.05 0.88 -15.39
C ASP A 385 18.74 -0.39 -14.59
N GLY A 386 17.75 -1.15 -15.03
CA GLY A 386 17.24 -2.32 -14.31
C GLY A 386 16.38 -2.00 -13.07
N GLY A 387 16.39 -0.76 -12.56
CA GLY A 387 15.65 -0.36 -11.37
C GLY A 387 14.13 -0.50 -11.52
N LEU A 388 13.60 -0.21 -12.71
CA LEU A 388 12.17 -0.36 -12.97
C LEU A 388 11.71 -1.82 -12.76
N ALA A 389 12.40 -2.78 -13.40
CA ALA A 389 12.07 -4.20 -13.27
C ALA A 389 12.31 -4.74 -11.85
N ALA A 390 13.28 -4.17 -11.13
CA ALA A 390 13.55 -4.53 -9.74
C ALA A 390 12.43 -4.10 -8.78
N VAL A 391 11.71 -3.01 -9.08
CA VAL A 391 10.67 -2.46 -8.22
C VAL A 391 9.26 -2.93 -8.60
N VAL A 392 8.92 -2.88 -9.90
CA VAL A 392 7.54 -3.22 -10.37
C VAL A 392 7.49 -4.45 -11.27
N GLY A 393 8.62 -5.12 -11.51
CA GLY A 393 8.65 -6.33 -12.33
C GLY A 393 8.66 -6.06 -13.82
N THR A 394 8.16 -7.03 -14.59
CA THR A 394 8.24 -7.07 -16.06
C THR A 394 6.87 -7.03 -16.73
N VAL A 395 5.79 -6.89 -15.98
CA VAL A 395 4.45 -6.66 -16.54
C VAL A 395 4.49 -5.38 -17.38
N PRO A 396 3.97 -5.38 -18.62
CA PRO A 396 3.98 -4.16 -19.41
C PRO A 396 3.27 -3.01 -18.66
N PRO A 397 3.92 -1.82 -18.57
CA PRO A 397 3.34 -0.66 -17.93
C PRO A 397 1.94 -0.36 -18.47
N GLY A 398 1.02 -0.04 -17.57
CA GLY A 398 -0.38 0.17 -17.91
C GLY A 398 -1.23 -1.11 -17.94
N ARG A 399 -0.67 -2.28 -18.25
CA ARG A 399 -1.39 -3.57 -18.13
C ARG A 399 -1.64 -3.93 -16.68
N ALA A 400 -0.59 -3.89 -15.84
CA ALA A 400 -0.71 -4.16 -14.40
C ALA A 400 -1.72 -3.21 -13.74
N LEU A 401 -1.60 -1.90 -14.00
CA LEU A 401 -2.56 -0.93 -13.47
C LEU A 401 -3.99 -1.19 -13.97
N ALA A 402 -4.18 -1.53 -15.27
CA ALA A 402 -5.50 -1.83 -15.82
C ALA A 402 -6.10 -3.09 -15.18
N ALA A 403 -5.29 -4.12 -14.93
CA ALA A 403 -5.70 -5.33 -14.23
C ALA A 403 -6.09 -5.03 -12.78
N ASN A 404 -5.25 -4.30 -12.03
CA ASN A 404 -5.52 -3.90 -10.65
C ASN A 404 -6.85 -3.14 -10.55
N ARG A 405 -7.06 -2.12 -11.40
CA ARG A 405 -8.30 -1.35 -11.45
C ARG A 405 -9.53 -2.22 -11.76
N ALA A 406 -9.40 -3.15 -12.70
CA ALA A 406 -10.50 -4.01 -13.11
C ALA A 406 -10.89 -4.98 -12.00
N TYR A 407 -9.91 -5.70 -11.42
CA TYR A 407 -10.19 -6.71 -10.39
C TYR A 407 -10.69 -6.08 -9.09
N VAL A 408 -10.13 -4.95 -8.66
CA VAL A 408 -10.60 -4.22 -7.47
C VAL A 408 -12.02 -3.70 -7.68
N ALA A 409 -12.31 -3.10 -8.84
CA ALA A 409 -13.66 -2.61 -9.15
C ALA A 409 -14.67 -3.76 -9.24
N SER A 410 -14.34 -4.85 -9.96
CA SER A 410 -15.17 -6.04 -10.08
C SER A 410 -15.51 -6.64 -8.72
N PHE A 411 -14.51 -6.76 -7.84
CA PHE A 411 -14.70 -7.28 -6.49
C PHE A 411 -15.68 -6.43 -5.67
N PHE A 412 -15.47 -5.13 -5.58
CA PHE A 412 -16.38 -4.27 -4.80
C PHE A 412 -17.74 -4.09 -5.48
N ASP A 413 -17.83 -4.11 -6.81
CA ASP A 413 -19.11 -4.11 -7.52
C ASP A 413 -19.92 -5.36 -7.19
N ARG A 414 -19.30 -6.54 -7.17
CA ARG A 414 -19.97 -7.81 -6.82
C ARG A 414 -20.48 -7.78 -5.37
N TRP A 415 -19.62 -7.44 -4.41
CA TRP A 415 -19.94 -7.64 -2.99
C TRP A 415 -20.58 -6.44 -2.29
N LEU A 416 -20.38 -5.22 -2.79
CA LEU A 416 -20.99 -4.02 -2.20
C LEU A 416 -22.18 -3.48 -3.01
N ARG A 417 -22.32 -3.89 -4.30
CA ARG A 417 -23.36 -3.38 -5.16
C ARG A 417 -24.24 -4.46 -5.79
N GLY A 418 -23.87 -5.74 -5.65
CA GLY A 418 -24.56 -6.85 -6.28
C GLY A 418 -24.46 -6.83 -7.82
N ARG A 419 -23.38 -6.28 -8.37
CA ARG A 419 -23.08 -6.24 -9.81
C ARG A 419 -21.94 -7.19 -10.11
N ASP A 420 -22.19 -8.20 -10.91
CA ASP A 420 -21.22 -9.23 -11.24
C ASP A 420 -20.90 -9.19 -12.74
N ASP A 421 -19.66 -8.90 -13.08
CA ASP A 421 -19.13 -8.92 -14.45
C ASP A 421 -18.39 -10.23 -14.78
N GLN A 422 -18.43 -11.21 -13.86
CA GLN A 422 -17.83 -12.54 -13.97
C GLN A 422 -16.29 -12.56 -14.06
N LEU A 423 -15.63 -11.42 -13.89
CA LEU A 423 -14.15 -11.33 -13.94
C LEU A 423 -13.48 -12.14 -12.83
N LEU A 424 -14.19 -12.38 -11.72
CA LEU A 424 -13.67 -13.12 -10.57
C LEU A 424 -14.01 -14.62 -10.59
N ASP A 425 -14.66 -15.12 -11.66
CA ASP A 425 -15.04 -16.52 -11.74
C ASP A 425 -13.97 -17.41 -12.37
N GLY A 426 -12.93 -16.81 -12.97
CA GLY A 426 -11.81 -17.54 -13.56
C GLY A 426 -10.91 -16.70 -14.48
N PRO A 427 -10.02 -17.35 -15.20
CA PRO A 427 -9.08 -16.68 -16.12
C PRO A 427 -9.82 -15.85 -17.17
N SER A 428 -9.26 -14.69 -17.48
CA SER A 428 -9.79 -13.75 -18.46
C SER A 428 -8.83 -13.52 -19.60
N GLU A 429 -9.29 -13.64 -20.85
CA GLU A 429 -8.50 -13.29 -22.04
C GLU A 429 -8.10 -11.80 -22.05
N ARG A 430 -8.89 -10.96 -21.38
CA ARG A 430 -8.62 -9.53 -21.24
C ARG A 430 -7.39 -9.27 -20.35
N PHE A 431 -7.14 -10.13 -19.34
CA PHE A 431 -6.07 -10.02 -18.37
C PHE A 431 -5.36 -11.37 -18.17
N PRO A 432 -4.66 -11.89 -19.21
CA PRO A 432 -3.97 -13.18 -19.13
C PRO A 432 -2.84 -13.18 -18.09
N GLU A 433 -2.37 -12.01 -17.67
CA GLU A 433 -1.38 -11.84 -16.59
C GLU A 433 -1.96 -12.11 -15.19
N MET A 434 -3.29 -12.12 -15.02
CA MET A 434 -3.97 -12.43 -13.75
C MET A 434 -4.29 -13.92 -13.70
N VAL A 435 -3.53 -14.67 -12.92
CA VAL A 435 -3.62 -16.14 -12.84
C VAL A 435 -4.28 -16.55 -11.54
N PHE A 436 -5.40 -17.25 -11.63
CA PHE A 436 -6.09 -17.81 -10.47
C PHE A 436 -5.33 -19.03 -9.92
N ALA A 437 -5.13 -19.07 -8.60
CA ALA A 437 -4.72 -20.28 -7.90
C ALA A 437 -5.92 -21.26 -7.86
N ARG A 438 -5.73 -22.48 -8.39
CA ARG A 438 -6.73 -23.54 -8.48
C ARG A 438 -6.38 -24.70 -7.54
#